data_1ad06545463658f90fffce6a7cec93a6
#
_entry.id   1ad06545463658f90fffce6a7cec93a6
#
_cell.length_a   1.000
_cell.length_b   1.000
_cell.length_c   1.000
_cell.angle_alpha   90.00
_cell.angle_beta   90.00
_cell.angle_gamma   90.00
#
_symmetry.space_group_name_H-M   'P 1'
#
loop_
_entity.id
_entity.type
_entity.pdbx_description
1 polymer ?
#
loop_
_entity_poly.entity_id
_entity_poly.type
_entity_poly.pdbx_seq_one_letter_code
_entity_poly.pdbx_strand_id
1 'polypeptide(L)'
;MPGAIVALARRYMTQPTHIRAMSEDGEGDSHTVKAIEQFVYRAHAMDKVEMLSRILQAKDRGLTIIFSRTKRTAAKVADELTERGFAAASIHGDLGQGAREQALRAFRNGKVDVLVATDVAARGIDVTNVTHVVNYQCPDDEKTYVHRIGRTGRAGNTGVAVTFVDWDDETKWAVINRQLDLGIPEAVETYSSSPHLYTDLDIPEGTKGRLPRAQRTREGLDAERIEDLGETGKSGGRRSGGGRGGNGGGRGTGGGRGGERAGGQGEAKGDGDRPRRRNRNRRRTRGGQSQTQGGGES
;
A
#
# COMPACT_ATOMS: atom_id res chain seq x y z
N MET A 1 21.30 -13.32 24.91
CA MET A 1 20.58 -14.59 24.68
C MET A 1 19.83 -14.95 25.97
N PRO A 2 18.54 -15.30 25.91
CA PRO A 2 17.78 -15.75 27.09
C PRO A 2 18.43 -16.98 27.74
N GLY A 3 18.49 -17.00 29.07
CA GLY A 3 19.17 -18.07 29.80
C GLY A 3 18.67 -19.49 29.51
N ALA A 4 17.38 -19.62 29.19
CA ALA A 4 16.77 -20.88 28.78
C ALA A 4 17.37 -21.45 27.47
N ILE A 5 17.72 -20.59 26.49
CA ILE A 5 18.34 -21.02 25.24
C ILE A 5 19.79 -21.46 25.47
N VAL A 6 20.51 -20.79 26.35
CA VAL A 6 21.88 -21.16 26.72
C VAL A 6 21.89 -22.52 27.43
N ALA A 7 20.91 -22.77 28.30
CA ALA A 7 20.77 -24.06 28.99
C ALA A 7 20.44 -25.20 27.98
N LEU A 8 19.57 -24.92 27.01
CA LEU A 8 19.23 -25.87 25.97
C LEU A 8 20.44 -26.19 25.06
N ALA A 9 21.18 -25.17 24.65
CA ALA A 9 22.39 -25.32 23.85
C ALA A 9 23.45 -26.19 24.58
N ARG A 10 23.68 -25.97 25.87
CA ARG A 10 24.61 -26.80 26.67
C ARG A 10 24.17 -28.24 26.80
N ARG A 11 22.87 -28.52 26.76
CA ARG A 11 22.32 -29.89 26.89
C ARG A 11 22.40 -30.71 25.59
N TYR A 12 22.29 -30.07 24.46
CA TYR A 12 22.16 -30.74 23.15
C TYR A 12 23.33 -30.51 22.18
N MET A 13 24.26 -29.61 22.49
CA MET A 13 25.42 -29.32 21.67
C MET A 13 26.71 -29.64 22.39
N THR A 14 27.63 -30.31 21.71
CA THR A 14 28.98 -30.58 22.20
C THR A 14 29.87 -29.40 21.84
N GLN A 15 30.39 -28.69 22.84
CA GLN A 15 31.24 -27.48 22.70
C GLN A 15 30.60 -26.37 21.87
N PRO A 16 29.41 -25.83 22.25
CA PRO A 16 28.81 -24.77 21.52
C PRO A 16 29.66 -23.50 21.53
N THR A 17 30.10 -23.03 20.39
CA THR A 17 30.76 -21.73 20.25
C THR A 17 29.71 -20.65 20.22
N HIS A 18 29.74 -19.71 21.16
CA HIS A 18 28.85 -18.56 21.16
C HIS A 18 29.41 -17.48 20.25
N ILE A 19 28.96 -17.49 19.02
CA ILE A 19 29.24 -16.39 18.10
C ILE A 19 28.22 -15.27 18.40
N ARG A 20 28.65 -14.19 19.01
CA ARG A 20 27.93 -12.93 18.95
C ARG A 20 28.10 -12.41 17.55
N ALA A 21 27.09 -12.57 16.69
CA ALA A 21 26.93 -11.63 15.63
C ALA A 21 26.76 -10.27 16.34
N MET A 22 27.76 -9.42 16.24
CA MET A 22 27.56 -8.01 16.58
C MET A 22 26.46 -7.57 15.64
N SER A 23 25.26 -7.37 16.20
CA SER A 23 24.23 -6.65 15.49
C SER A 23 24.89 -5.31 15.15
N GLU A 24 24.90 -4.95 13.88
CA GLU A 24 25.32 -3.64 13.40
C GLU A 24 24.41 -2.53 13.96
N ASP A 25 23.56 -2.86 14.92
CA ASP A 25 22.44 -2.10 15.46
C ASP A 25 22.83 -1.00 16.46
N GLY A 26 24.08 -0.76 16.73
CA GLY A 26 24.47 0.23 17.72
C GLY A 26 25.29 1.42 17.22
N GLU A 27 26.25 1.21 16.33
CA GLU A 27 27.08 2.30 15.78
C GLU A 27 26.76 2.58 14.30
N GLY A 28 26.38 1.55 13.55
CA GLY A 28 25.93 1.68 12.16
C GLY A 28 24.63 2.49 12.03
N ASP A 29 23.70 2.32 12.94
CA ASP A 29 22.42 3.05 12.94
C ASP A 29 22.60 4.55 13.14
N SER A 30 23.49 4.97 14.01
CA SER A 30 23.78 6.41 14.25
C SER A 30 24.43 7.09 13.05
N HIS A 31 25.32 6.41 12.31
CA HIS A 31 25.91 6.94 11.09
C HIS A 31 24.92 6.98 9.93
N THR A 32 24.07 5.97 9.81
CA THR A 32 23.03 5.88 8.77
C THR A 32 22.01 7.01 8.94
N VAL A 33 21.56 7.26 10.18
CA VAL A 33 20.61 8.35 10.48
C VAL A 33 21.17 9.73 10.09
N LYS A 34 22.48 9.96 10.27
CA LYS A 34 23.16 11.24 9.90
C LYS A 34 23.32 11.43 8.40
N ALA A 35 23.34 10.37 7.61
CA ALA A 35 23.47 10.44 6.15
C ALA A 35 22.15 10.63 5.43
N ILE A 36 21.03 10.61 6.18
CA ILE A 36 19.67 10.73 5.64
C ILE A 36 19.12 12.10 5.98
N GLU A 37 18.70 12.84 4.96
CA GLU A 37 17.96 14.07 5.14
C GLU A 37 16.52 13.76 5.58
N GLN A 38 16.06 14.38 6.66
CA GLN A 38 14.82 13.98 7.33
C GLN A 38 13.85 15.16 7.41
N PHE A 39 12.64 14.92 6.88
CA PHE A 39 11.54 15.89 6.91
C PHE A 39 10.36 15.29 7.66
N VAL A 40 9.73 16.10 8.50
CA VAL A 40 8.60 15.67 9.33
C VAL A 40 7.47 16.66 9.18
N TYR A 41 6.35 16.16 8.69
CA TYR A 41 5.19 16.98 8.38
C TYR A 41 3.95 16.48 9.14
N ARG A 42 3.27 17.40 9.83
CA ARG A 42 1.93 17.14 10.34
C ARG A 42 0.96 17.25 9.18
N ALA A 43 0.44 16.09 8.75
CA ALA A 43 -0.33 15.98 7.54
C ALA A 43 -1.79 15.57 7.82
N HIS A 44 -2.72 16.29 7.20
CA HIS A 44 -4.13 15.94 7.29
C HIS A 44 -4.42 14.63 6.54
N ALA A 45 -5.17 13.70 7.16
CA ALA A 45 -5.39 12.36 6.63
C ALA A 45 -5.94 12.35 5.19
N MET A 46 -6.81 13.30 4.83
CA MET A 46 -7.40 13.40 3.49
C MET A 46 -6.44 13.97 2.44
N ASP A 47 -5.39 14.66 2.85
CA ASP A 47 -4.43 15.31 1.95
C ASP A 47 -3.12 14.51 1.77
N LYS A 48 -2.89 13.50 2.61
CA LYS A 48 -1.64 12.71 2.57
C LYS A 48 -1.30 12.12 1.22
N VAL A 49 -2.29 11.57 0.51
CA VAL A 49 -2.04 10.97 -0.81
C VAL A 49 -1.73 12.05 -1.85
N GLU A 50 -2.33 13.23 -1.70
CA GLU A 50 -2.06 14.37 -2.56
C GLU A 50 -0.64 14.92 -2.32
N MET A 51 -0.22 15.08 -1.04
CA MET A 51 1.16 15.40 -0.67
C MET A 51 2.13 14.35 -1.20
N LEU A 52 1.86 13.06 -0.94
CA LEU A 52 2.67 11.94 -1.39
C LEU A 52 2.86 11.96 -2.92
N SER A 53 1.78 12.20 -3.66
CA SER A 53 1.84 12.27 -5.13
C SER A 53 2.72 13.41 -5.65
N ARG A 54 2.87 14.50 -4.90
CA ARG A 54 3.81 15.58 -5.22
C ARG A 54 5.24 15.21 -4.84
N ILE A 55 5.45 14.63 -3.66
CA ILE A 55 6.76 14.14 -3.21
C ILE A 55 7.34 13.14 -4.22
N LEU A 56 6.50 12.26 -4.78
CA LEU A 56 6.91 11.29 -5.80
C LEU A 56 7.29 11.93 -7.14
N GLN A 57 7.16 13.23 -7.30
CA GLN A 57 7.61 14.01 -8.46
C GLN A 57 8.76 14.97 -8.14
N ALA A 58 9.38 14.84 -6.94
CA ALA A 58 10.58 15.58 -6.57
C ALA A 58 11.72 15.30 -7.54
N LYS A 59 12.61 16.28 -7.72
CA LYS A 59 13.84 16.09 -8.51
C LYS A 59 14.69 15.01 -7.85
N ASP A 60 15.43 14.27 -8.66
CA ASP A 60 16.35 13.21 -8.21
C ASP A 60 15.69 12.06 -7.42
N ARG A 61 14.35 12.00 -7.37
CA ARG A 61 13.63 10.88 -6.80
C ARG A 61 13.78 9.64 -7.68
N GLY A 62 14.40 8.60 -7.13
CA GLY A 62 14.52 7.26 -7.71
C GLY A 62 13.52 6.28 -7.10
N LEU A 63 14.01 5.08 -6.70
CA LEU A 63 13.18 4.09 -6.03
C LEU A 63 12.71 4.61 -4.66
N THR A 64 11.43 4.44 -4.38
CA THR A 64 10.79 4.92 -3.16
C THR A 64 10.09 3.79 -2.41
N ILE A 65 10.35 3.67 -1.11
CA ILE A 65 9.61 2.77 -0.22
C ILE A 65 8.70 3.60 0.67
N ILE A 66 7.41 3.23 0.71
CA ILE A 66 6.40 3.87 1.54
C ILE A 66 5.96 2.88 2.61
N PHE A 67 6.10 3.26 3.86
CA PHE A 67 5.69 2.45 5.00
C PHE A 67 4.31 2.84 5.50
N SER A 68 3.46 1.84 5.70
CA SER A 68 2.16 1.99 6.34
C SER A 68 1.97 1.00 7.48
N ARG A 69 1.17 1.37 8.47
CA ARG A 69 0.92 0.57 9.66
C ARG A 69 0.10 -0.69 9.36
N THR A 70 -0.84 -0.60 8.41
CA THR A 70 -1.75 -1.71 8.10
C THR A 70 -1.68 -2.16 6.65
N LYS A 71 -1.95 -3.45 6.42
CA LYS A 71 -2.08 -4.03 5.08
C LYS A 71 -3.14 -3.36 4.21
N ARG A 72 -4.27 -2.95 4.82
CA ARG A 72 -5.35 -2.25 4.11
C ARG A 72 -4.90 -0.88 3.63
N THR A 73 -4.18 -0.14 4.47
CA THR A 73 -3.60 1.15 4.09
C THR A 73 -2.56 0.96 2.99
N ALA A 74 -1.70 -0.06 3.08
CA ALA A 74 -0.70 -0.34 2.04
C ALA A 74 -1.35 -0.57 0.68
N ALA A 75 -2.35 -1.46 0.61
CA ALA A 75 -3.07 -1.75 -0.63
C ALA A 75 -3.77 -0.49 -1.16
N LYS A 76 -4.54 0.22 -0.31
CA LYS A 76 -5.26 1.43 -0.70
C LYS A 76 -4.34 2.50 -1.27
N VAL A 77 -3.21 2.79 -0.61
CA VAL A 77 -2.26 3.81 -1.08
C VAL A 77 -1.63 3.40 -2.40
N ALA A 78 -1.26 2.13 -2.58
CA ALA A 78 -0.72 1.64 -3.85
C ALA A 78 -1.73 1.76 -4.99
N ASP A 79 -3.00 1.41 -4.77
CA ASP A 79 -4.08 1.53 -5.74
C ASP A 79 -4.31 3.00 -6.13
N GLU A 80 -4.43 3.91 -5.15
CA GLU A 80 -4.60 5.34 -5.39
C GLU A 80 -3.43 5.96 -6.16
N LEU A 81 -2.19 5.54 -5.87
CA LEU A 81 -1.01 5.99 -6.61
C LEU A 81 -1.02 5.48 -8.06
N THR A 82 -1.45 4.23 -8.27
CA THR A 82 -1.58 3.64 -9.62
C THR A 82 -2.64 4.37 -10.43
N GLU A 83 -3.79 4.70 -9.85
CA GLU A 83 -4.83 5.54 -10.48
C GLU A 83 -4.31 6.94 -10.84
N ARG A 84 -3.37 7.47 -10.05
CA ARG A 84 -2.70 8.75 -10.31
C ARG A 84 -1.58 8.64 -11.34
N GLY A 85 -1.27 7.43 -11.81
CA GLY A 85 -0.33 7.15 -12.89
C GLY A 85 1.08 6.79 -12.46
N PHE A 86 1.32 6.55 -11.17
CA PHE A 86 2.60 6.05 -10.67
C PHE A 86 2.69 4.54 -10.84
N ALA A 87 3.88 4.02 -11.09
CA ALA A 87 4.14 2.58 -11.12
C ALA A 87 4.34 2.08 -9.69
N ALA A 88 3.24 1.82 -8.99
CA ALA A 88 3.23 1.42 -7.60
C ALA A 88 2.86 -0.06 -7.43
N ALA A 89 3.44 -0.70 -6.42
CA ALA A 89 3.06 -2.04 -5.97
C ALA A 89 2.96 -2.07 -4.44
N SER A 90 2.09 -2.92 -3.88
CA SER A 90 2.01 -3.13 -2.44
C SER A 90 2.64 -4.46 -2.03
N ILE A 91 3.25 -4.49 -0.83
CA ILE A 91 3.71 -5.73 -0.18
C ILE A 91 3.18 -5.78 1.25
N HIS A 92 2.39 -6.80 1.54
CA HIS A 92 1.80 -7.03 2.85
C HIS A 92 1.56 -8.51 3.11
N GLY A 93 1.19 -8.86 4.35
CA GLY A 93 1.09 -10.26 4.79
C GLY A 93 0.03 -11.13 4.11
N ASP A 94 -0.92 -10.53 3.37
CA ASP A 94 -1.96 -11.29 2.65
C ASP A 94 -1.52 -11.68 1.23
N LEU A 95 -0.35 -11.22 0.77
CA LEU A 95 0.19 -11.62 -0.52
C LEU A 95 0.82 -13.00 -0.39
N GLY A 96 0.48 -13.89 -1.30
CA GLY A 96 1.22 -15.13 -1.49
C GLY A 96 2.68 -14.86 -1.87
N GLN A 97 3.57 -15.82 -1.60
CA GLN A 97 5.01 -15.67 -1.81
C GLN A 97 5.34 -15.29 -3.26
N GLY A 98 4.67 -15.89 -4.24
CA GLY A 98 4.88 -15.58 -5.66
C GLY A 98 4.56 -14.13 -6.03
N ALA A 99 3.44 -13.58 -5.53
CA ALA A 99 3.08 -12.20 -5.75
C ALA A 99 4.03 -11.21 -5.05
N ARG A 100 4.51 -11.58 -3.85
CA ARG A 100 5.51 -10.80 -3.13
C ARG A 100 6.84 -10.73 -3.91
N GLU A 101 7.30 -11.85 -4.43
CA GLU A 101 8.53 -11.89 -5.21
C GLU A 101 8.38 -11.18 -6.55
N GLN A 102 7.22 -11.29 -7.20
CA GLN A 102 6.90 -10.50 -8.39
C GLN A 102 7.07 -9.00 -8.12
N ALA A 103 6.45 -8.49 -7.04
CA ALA A 103 6.54 -7.08 -6.68
C ALA A 103 7.98 -6.63 -6.39
N LEU A 104 8.75 -7.46 -5.66
CA LEU A 104 10.16 -7.18 -5.36
C LEU A 104 11.05 -7.19 -6.62
N ARG A 105 10.84 -8.13 -7.54
CA ARG A 105 11.57 -8.16 -8.81
C ARG A 105 11.22 -6.95 -9.69
N ALA A 106 9.93 -6.63 -9.80
CA ALA A 106 9.48 -5.45 -10.54
C ALA A 106 10.12 -4.16 -9.98
N PHE A 107 10.22 -4.05 -8.65
CA PHE A 107 10.84 -2.91 -7.98
C PHE A 107 12.37 -2.86 -8.21
N ARG A 108 13.09 -3.99 -8.05
CA ARG A 108 14.52 -4.06 -8.32
C ARG A 108 14.88 -3.73 -9.77
N ASN A 109 14.03 -4.17 -10.70
CA ASN A 109 14.23 -3.95 -12.13
C ASN A 109 13.74 -2.57 -12.61
N GLY A 110 13.18 -1.76 -11.70
CA GLY A 110 12.67 -0.43 -12.03
C GLY A 110 11.40 -0.41 -12.89
N LYS A 111 10.72 -1.54 -13.08
CA LYS A 111 9.39 -1.61 -13.69
C LYS A 111 8.33 -0.95 -12.79
N VAL A 112 8.54 -1.06 -11.49
CA VAL A 112 7.83 -0.36 -10.42
C VAL A 112 8.86 0.49 -9.69
N ASP A 113 8.55 1.74 -9.43
CA ASP A 113 9.45 2.67 -8.72
C ASP A 113 8.92 3.12 -7.36
N VAL A 114 7.71 2.68 -7.01
CA VAL A 114 7.08 2.93 -5.71
C VAL A 114 6.61 1.62 -5.08
N LEU A 115 7.15 1.30 -3.91
CA LEU A 115 6.79 0.12 -3.15
C LEU A 115 6.10 0.52 -1.85
N VAL A 116 4.84 0.15 -1.67
CA VAL A 116 4.10 0.40 -0.42
C VAL A 116 4.11 -0.86 0.44
N ALA A 117 4.67 -0.79 1.63
CA ALA A 117 4.91 -1.95 2.46
C ALA A 117 4.46 -1.76 3.92
N THR A 118 4.14 -2.88 4.58
CA THR A 118 4.07 -2.93 6.05
C THR A 118 5.43 -3.35 6.62
N ASP A 119 5.72 -3.00 7.87
CA ASP A 119 6.99 -3.33 8.53
C ASP A 119 7.34 -4.82 8.46
N VAL A 120 6.35 -5.68 8.71
CA VAL A 120 6.55 -7.14 8.66
C VAL A 120 6.92 -7.61 7.26
N ALA A 121 6.26 -7.07 6.25
CA ALA A 121 6.50 -7.44 4.87
C ALA A 121 7.80 -6.83 4.31
N ALA A 122 8.24 -5.71 4.86
CA ALA A 122 9.48 -5.04 4.48
C ALA A 122 10.74 -5.69 5.07
N ARG A 123 10.59 -6.60 6.05
CA ARG A 123 11.74 -7.34 6.58
C ARG A 123 12.38 -8.21 5.51
N GLY A 124 13.72 -8.13 5.43
CA GLY A 124 14.47 -8.87 4.41
C GLY A 124 14.35 -8.33 2.99
N ILE A 125 13.78 -7.13 2.79
CA ILE A 125 13.89 -6.44 1.51
C ILE A 125 15.34 -5.94 1.39
N ASP A 126 16.10 -6.65 0.56
CA ASP A 126 17.41 -6.20 0.14
C ASP A 126 17.29 -5.57 -1.25
N VAL A 127 17.13 -4.25 -1.26
CA VAL A 127 17.08 -3.43 -2.46
C VAL A 127 18.05 -2.27 -2.26
N THR A 128 18.98 -2.16 -3.18
CA THR A 128 19.89 -1.03 -3.29
C THR A 128 19.24 0.10 -4.10
N ASN A 129 19.79 1.30 -4.05
CA ASN A 129 19.34 2.47 -4.81
C ASN A 129 17.96 3.03 -4.43
N VAL A 130 17.47 2.74 -3.22
CA VAL A 130 16.33 3.43 -2.66
C VAL A 130 16.76 4.84 -2.28
N THR A 131 16.21 5.85 -2.93
CA THR A 131 16.54 7.26 -2.69
C THR A 131 15.62 7.89 -1.65
N HIS A 132 14.36 7.45 -1.61
CA HIS A 132 13.35 8.03 -0.74
C HIS A 132 12.66 6.96 0.11
N VAL A 133 12.44 7.28 1.38
CA VAL A 133 11.59 6.54 2.28
C VAL A 133 10.49 7.46 2.79
N VAL A 134 9.24 7.02 2.71
CA VAL A 134 8.12 7.78 3.25
C VAL A 134 7.42 6.97 4.33
N ASN A 135 7.40 7.46 5.56
CA ASN A 135 6.53 6.97 6.61
C ASN A 135 5.14 7.58 6.40
N TYR A 136 4.24 6.90 5.69
CA TYR A 136 2.86 7.36 5.48
C TYR A 136 2.06 7.51 6.78
N GLN A 137 2.46 6.76 7.79
CA GLN A 137 2.01 6.86 9.17
C GLN A 137 3.22 6.82 10.10
N CYS A 138 3.19 7.63 11.14
CA CYS A 138 4.26 7.68 12.15
C CYS A 138 4.57 6.27 12.67
N PRO A 139 5.83 5.86 12.77
CA PRO A 139 6.23 4.62 13.42
C PRO A 139 5.79 4.57 14.88
N ASP A 140 5.69 3.38 15.43
CA ASP A 140 5.27 3.21 16.82
C ASP A 140 6.42 3.42 17.84
N ASP A 141 7.68 3.26 17.39
CA ASP A 141 8.88 3.40 18.21
C ASP A 141 10.11 3.86 17.39
N GLU A 142 11.19 4.23 18.11
CA GLU A 142 12.44 4.70 17.53
C GLU A 142 13.16 3.65 16.69
N LYS A 143 13.09 2.38 17.08
CA LYS A 143 13.74 1.28 16.35
C LYS A 143 13.07 1.06 15.00
N THR A 144 11.73 1.06 15.00
CA THR A 144 10.94 0.98 13.76
C THR A 144 11.24 2.17 12.86
N TYR A 145 11.38 3.38 13.43
CA TYR A 145 11.76 4.57 12.67
C TYR A 145 13.10 4.37 11.97
N VAL A 146 14.15 4.03 12.70
CA VAL A 146 15.50 3.81 12.18
C VAL A 146 15.54 2.69 11.14
N HIS A 147 14.86 1.57 11.40
CA HIS A 147 14.77 0.45 10.46
C HIS A 147 14.07 0.83 9.15
N ARG A 148 13.07 1.74 9.20
CA ARG A 148 12.38 2.22 8.00
C ARG A 148 13.27 3.17 7.22
N ILE A 149 13.77 4.24 7.84
CA ILE A 149 14.59 5.23 7.16
C ILE A 149 15.91 4.62 6.66
N GLY A 150 16.48 3.66 7.38
CA GLY A 150 17.66 2.89 6.97
C GLY A 150 17.47 2.00 5.73
N ARG A 151 16.32 2.07 5.04
CA ARG A 151 16.17 1.51 3.68
C ARG A 151 16.74 2.42 2.61
N THR A 152 16.98 3.69 2.92
CA THR A 152 17.74 4.62 2.08
C THR A 152 19.09 4.98 2.73
N GLY A 153 19.91 5.79 2.07
CA GLY A 153 21.20 6.24 2.62
C GLY A 153 22.25 5.12 2.76
N ARG A 154 22.14 4.04 2.00
CA ARG A 154 23.04 2.88 2.08
C ARG A 154 24.25 3.01 1.18
N ALA A 155 25.33 2.32 1.56
CA ALA A 155 26.57 2.22 0.77
C ALA A 155 27.21 3.57 0.40
N GLY A 156 27.13 4.57 1.31
CA GLY A 156 27.72 5.89 1.08
C GLY A 156 26.87 6.84 0.24
N ASN A 157 25.67 6.43 -0.15
CA ASN A 157 24.71 7.31 -0.82
C ASN A 157 23.95 8.17 0.21
N THR A 158 23.51 9.35 -0.19
CA THR A 158 22.56 10.15 0.54
C THR A 158 21.13 9.62 0.34
N GLY A 159 20.24 9.90 1.27
CA GLY A 159 18.85 9.50 1.20
C GLY A 159 17.93 10.54 1.77
N VAL A 160 16.67 10.50 1.39
CA VAL A 160 15.61 11.37 1.88
C VAL A 160 14.58 10.53 2.64
N ALA A 161 14.23 10.94 3.85
CA ALA A 161 13.18 10.34 4.64
C ALA A 161 12.11 11.38 4.97
N VAL A 162 10.87 11.09 4.62
CA VAL A 162 9.71 11.92 4.92
C VAL A 162 8.79 11.19 5.89
N THR A 163 8.40 11.84 6.97
CA THR A 163 7.49 11.24 7.96
C THR A 163 6.23 12.09 8.09
N PHE A 164 5.09 11.47 7.83
CA PHE A 164 3.80 12.07 8.13
C PHE A 164 3.37 11.72 9.55
N VAL A 165 3.06 12.75 10.32
CA VAL A 165 2.56 12.66 11.67
C VAL A 165 1.09 13.09 11.67
N ASP A 166 0.20 12.21 12.14
CA ASP A 166 -1.20 12.55 12.39
C ASP A 166 -1.31 13.31 13.73
N TRP A 167 -2.38 14.03 13.94
CA TRP A 167 -2.63 14.73 15.23
C TRP A 167 -2.54 13.77 16.42
N ASP A 168 -3.06 12.56 16.27
CA ASP A 168 -3.03 11.53 17.31
C ASP A 168 -1.62 10.92 17.54
N ASP A 169 -0.72 11.09 16.59
CA ASP A 169 0.63 10.53 16.62
C ASP A 169 1.70 11.56 17.09
N GLU A 170 1.34 12.81 17.38
CA GLU A 170 2.29 13.85 17.82
C GLU A 170 3.10 13.44 19.06
N THR A 171 2.42 12.81 20.03
CA THR A 171 3.09 12.30 21.24
C THR A 171 4.12 11.22 20.92
N LYS A 172 3.81 10.34 19.97
CA LYS A 172 4.75 9.30 19.52
C LYS A 172 5.96 9.92 18.85
N TRP A 173 5.72 10.89 17.96
CA TRP A 173 6.82 11.60 17.31
C TRP A 173 7.73 12.30 18.32
N ALA A 174 7.18 13.00 19.29
CA ALA A 174 7.95 13.67 20.34
C ALA A 174 8.86 12.68 21.13
N VAL A 175 8.37 11.45 21.37
CA VAL A 175 9.16 10.40 22.03
C VAL A 175 10.31 9.94 21.12
N ILE A 176 10.01 9.63 19.84
CA ILE A 176 11.01 9.19 18.85
C ILE A 176 12.10 10.27 18.68
N ASN A 177 11.69 11.52 18.45
CA ASN A 177 12.62 12.63 18.29
C ASN A 177 13.56 12.78 19.49
N ARG A 178 13.02 12.70 20.71
CA ARG A 178 13.82 12.80 21.94
C ARG A 178 14.79 11.64 22.12
N GLN A 179 14.36 10.41 21.81
CA GLN A 179 15.20 9.21 21.99
C GLN A 179 16.35 9.14 20.99
N LEU A 180 16.15 9.67 19.79
CA LEU A 180 17.14 9.68 18.72
C LEU A 180 17.89 11.01 18.59
N ASP A 181 17.54 12.01 19.41
CA ASP A 181 18.13 13.36 19.38
C ASP A 181 18.15 13.96 17.95
N LEU A 182 17.00 13.88 17.26
CA LEU A 182 16.90 14.30 15.85
C LEU A 182 16.89 15.82 15.68
N GLY A 183 16.59 16.57 16.71
CA GLY A 183 16.48 18.03 16.64
C GLY A 183 15.24 18.55 15.90
N ILE A 184 14.22 17.70 15.68
CA ILE A 184 12.96 18.03 15.00
C ILE A 184 11.79 17.85 15.97
N PRO A 185 11.64 18.71 16.99
CA PRO A 185 10.69 18.49 18.08
C PRO A 185 9.24 18.60 17.63
N GLU A 186 8.95 19.39 16.62
CA GLU A 186 7.60 19.64 16.13
C GLU A 186 7.47 19.28 14.65
N ALA A 187 6.40 18.57 14.31
CA ALA A 187 6.03 18.31 12.93
C ALA A 187 5.34 19.55 12.37
N VAL A 188 5.88 20.13 11.30
CA VAL A 188 5.31 21.32 10.67
C VAL A 188 3.98 20.99 10.02
N GLU A 189 2.93 21.76 10.34
CA GLU A 189 1.63 21.58 9.67
C GLU A 189 1.76 21.88 8.19
N THR A 190 1.42 20.87 7.38
CA THR A 190 1.72 20.89 5.95
C THR A 190 0.55 20.34 5.15
N TYR A 191 0.23 21.05 4.10
CA TYR A 191 -0.73 20.65 3.08
C TYR A 191 -0.02 20.43 1.74
N SER A 192 -0.69 19.76 0.83
CA SER A 192 -0.19 19.53 -0.52
C SER A 192 0.09 20.83 -1.30
N SER A 193 -0.49 21.96 -0.86
CA SER A 193 -0.28 23.30 -1.42
C SER A 193 0.74 24.15 -0.64
N SER A 194 1.28 23.65 0.46
CA SER A 194 2.21 24.42 1.30
C SER A 194 3.53 24.70 0.57
N PRO A 195 3.98 25.96 0.48
CA PRO A 195 5.21 26.31 -0.29
C PRO A 195 6.45 25.58 0.21
N HIS A 196 6.60 25.41 1.54
CA HIS A 196 7.76 24.74 2.12
C HIS A 196 7.86 23.28 1.69
N LEU A 197 6.75 22.56 1.43
CA LEU A 197 6.79 21.19 0.90
C LEU A 197 7.55 21.12 -0.44
N TYR A 198 7.39 22.15 -1.27
CA TYR A 198 8.04 22.21 -2.59
C TYR A 198 9.51 22.61 -2.46
N THR A 199 9.83 23.54 -1.57
CA THR A 199 11.22 23.98 -1.37
C THR A 199 12.05 22.95 -0.64
N ASP A 200 11.51 22.32 0.38
CA ASP A 200 12.21 21.31 1.20
C ASP A 200 12.59 20.07 0.39
N LEU A 201 11.73 19.65 -0.53
CA LEU A 201 11.87 18.39 -1.27
C LEU A 201 12.17 18.60 -2.77
N ASP A 202 12.54 19.81 -3.17
CA ASP A 202 12.87 20.15 -4.56
C ASP A 202 11.79 19.71 -5.56
N ILE A 203 10.51 19.91 -5.18
CA ILE A 203 9.37 19.59 -6.02
C ILE A 203 9.17 20.74 -7.02
N PRO A 204 9.10 20.45 -8.34
CA PRO A 204 8.88 21.50 -9.33
C PRO A 204 7.57 22.26 -9.09
N GLU A 205 7.61 23.58 -9.23
CA GLU A 205 6.42 24.42 -9.11
C GLU A 205 5.32 23.98 -10.08
N GLY A 206 4.06 24.07 -9.63
CA GLY A 206 2.91 23.66 -10.44
C GLY A 206 2.69 22.15 -10.51
N THR A 207 3.51 21.34 -9.81
CA THR A 207 3.33 19.89 -9.72
C THR A 207 1.95 19.56 -9.15
N LYS A 208 1.21 18.72 -9.88
CA LYS A 208 -0.13 18.27 -9.48
C LYS A 208 -0.06 16.89 -8.84
N GLY A 209 -1.10 16.51 -8.11
CA GLY A 209 -1.22 15.20 -7.46
C GLY A 209 -1.47 14.03 -8.42
N ARG A 210 -1.09 14.16 -9.70
CA ARG A 210 -1.14 13.09 -10.71
C ARG A 210 0.08 13.20 -11.61
N LEU A 211 0.68 12.05 -11.89
CA LEU A 211 1.79 11.99 -12.83
C LEU A 211 1.29 12.32 -14.25
N PRO A 212 1.92 13.30 -14.94
CA PRO A 212 1.59 13.61 -16.32
C PRO A 212 1.73 12.39 -17.24
N ARG A 213 0.86 12.26 -18.23
CA ARG A 213 0.88 11.08 -19.13
C ARG A 213 2.23 10.87 -19.82
N ALA A 214 2.89 11.94 -20.21
CA ALA A 214 4.22 11.89 -20.84
C ALA A 214 5.31 11.31 -19.92
N GLN A 215 5.12 11.35 -18.60
CA GLN A 215 6.08 10.84 -17.60
C GLN A 215 5.76 9.42 -17.13
N ARG A 216 4.67 8.82 -17.60
CA ARG A 216 4.28 7.43 -17.26
C ARG A 216 5.06 6.45 -18.14
N THR A 217 6.35 6.31 -17.89
CA THR A 217 7.26 5.52 -18.72
C THR A 217 7.54 4.12 -18.15
N ARG A 218 7.11 3.83 -16.90
CA ARG A 218 7.33 2.55 -16.26
C ARG A 218 6.34 1.50 -16.74
N GLU A 219 6.81 0.27 -16.90
CA GLU A 219 5.99 -0.85 -17.39
C GLU A 219 4.92 -1.31 -16.39
N GLY A 220 5.17 -1.06 -15.08
CA GLY A 220 4.28 -1.45 -14.00
C GLY A 220 4.43 -2.91 -13.56
N LEU A 221 3.62 -3.29 -12.57
CA LEU A 221 3.70 -4.62 -11.94
C LEU A 221 3.34 -5.76 -12.89
N ASP A 222 2.37 -5.54 -13.79
CA ASP A 222 1.87 -6.57 -14.72
C ASP A 222 2.91 -7.01 -15.75
N ALA A 223 3.97 -6.22 -15.94
CA ALA A 223 5.09 -6.58 -16.82
C ALA A 223 6.02 -7.64 -16.19
N GLU A 224 5.89 -7.94 -14.91
CA GLU A 224 6.63 -8.99 -14.22
C GLU A 224 5.76 -10.23 -14.04
N ARG A 225 6.31 -11.43 -14.29
CA ARG A 225 5.54 -12.67 -14.17
C ARG A 225 5.46 -13.13 -12.72
N ILE A 226 4.30 -13.66 -12.33
CA ILE A 226 4.15 -14.40 -11.08
C ILE A 226 4.78 -15.78 -11.31
N GLU A 227 5.76 -16.16 -10.49
CA GLU A 227 6.28 -17.51 -10.46
C GLU A 227 5.39 -18.38 -9.59
N ASP A 228 5.08 -19.58 -10.11
CA ASP A 228 4.44 -20.62 -9.32
C ASP A 228 5.51 -21.28 -8.44
N LEU A 229 5.57 -20.87 -7.19
CA LEU A 229 6.54 -21.39 -6.20
C LEU A 229 6.06 -22.68 -5.54
N GLY A 230 5.04 -23.33 -6.11
CA GLY A 230 4.51 -24.60 -5.60
C GLY A 230 3.77 -24.47 -4.27
N GLU A 231 3.23 -23.31 -3.96
CA GLU A 231 2.34 -23.15 -2.80
C GLU A 231 1.08 -24.00 -3.01
N THR A 232 0.89 -25.04 -2.21
CA THR A 232 -0.27 -25.92 -2.19
C THR A 232 -1.50 -25.27 -1.54
N GLY A 233 -1.81 -24.04 -1.93
CA GLY A 233 -3.02 -23.32 -1.56
C GLY A 233 -4.00 -23.35 -2.73
N LYS A 234 -5.18 -24.00 -2.55
CA LYS A 234 -6.27 -24.05 -3.52
C LYS A 234 -6.60 -22.65 -4.08
N SER A 235 -5.95 -22.25 -5.15
CA SER A 235 -6.43 -21.16 -5.99
C SER A 235 -7.55 -21.70 -6.86
N GLY A 236 -8.79 -21.31 -6.56
CA GLY A 236 -9.96 -21.61 -7.38
C GLY A 236 -9.80 -21.02 -8.78
N GLY A 237 -9.22 -21.79 -9.69
CA GLY A 237 -9.08 -21.43 -11.10
C GLY A 237 -10.46 -21.29 -11.75
N ARG A 238 -10.89 -20.10 -12.03
CA ARG A 238 -11.94 -19.82 -13.00
C ARG A 238 -11.41 -20.23 -14.38
N ARG A 239 -11.77 -21.42 -14.82
CA ARG A 239 -11.59 -21.83 -16.21
C ARG A 239 -12.50 -20.97 -17.09
N SER A 240 -11.93 -20.02 -17.79
CA SER A 240 -12.54 -19.36 -18.94
C SER A 240 -12.59 -20.38 -20.08
N GLY A 241 -13.77 -20.96 -20.32
CA GLY A 241 -14.03 -21.83 -21.47
C GLY A 241 -14.24 -21.00 -22.72
N GLY A 242 -13.20 -20.83 -23.50
CA GLY A 242 -13.28 -20.30 -24.87
C GLY A 242 -13.71 -21.41 -25.83
N GLY A 243 -15.00 -21.50 -26.14
CA GLY A 243 -15.51 -22.33 -27.20
C GLY A 243 -15.18 -21.75 -28.57
N ARG A 244 -14.40 -22.44 -29.36
CA ARG A 244 -14.29 -22.21 -30.82
C ARG A 244 -15.04 -23.32 -31.56
N GLY A 245 -16.06 -22.93 -32.33
CA GLY A 245 -16.82 -23.77 -33.23
C GLY A 245 -15.97 -24.36 -34.34
N GLY A 246 -16.25 -25.57 -34.67
CA GLY A 246 -15.78 -26.30 -35.87
C GLY A 246 -16.96 -27.00 -36.53
N ASN A 247 -17.24 -26.55 -37.71
CA ASN A 247 -18.21 -27.03 -38.68
C ASN A 247 -17.78 -28.39 -39.23
N GLY A 248 -18.73 -29.34 -39.41
CA GLY A 248 -18.45 -30.59 -40.10
C GLY A 248 -19.68 -31.52 -40.15
N GLY A 249 -20.34 -31.54 -41.29
CA GLY A 249 -21.54 -32.27 -41.57
C GLY A 249 -21.35 -33.80 -41.65
N GLY A 250 -22.43 -34.55 -41.48
CA GLY A 250 -22.50 -36.00 -41.69
C GLY A 250 -23.90 -36.51 -41.47
N ARG A 251 -24.53 -36.86 -42.56
CA ARG A 251 -25.85 -37.57 -42.71
C ARG A 251 -25.78 -38.95 -42.06
N GLY A 252 -26.91 -39.44 -41.51
CA GLY A 252 -27.09 -40.83 -41.15
C GLY A 252 -28.46 -41.13 -40.52
N THR A 253 -29.32 -41.69 -41.30
CA THR A 253 -30.65 -42.24 -41.15
C THR A 253 -30.84 -43.32 -40.08
N GLY A 254 -32.08 -43.40 -39.52
CA GLY A 254 -32.69 -44.66 -39.07
C GLY A 254 -33.10 -44.70 -37.60
N GLY A 255 -34.36 -44.55 -37.26
CA GLY A 255 -35.30 -45.61 -37.16
C GLY A 255 -35.58 -46.08 -35.74
N GLY A 256 -36.81 -45.90 -35.28
CA GLY A 256 -37.45 -46.98 -34.47
C GLY A 256 -37.95 -46.61 -33.05
N ARG A 257 -39.22 -46.31 -32.95
CA ARG A 257 -40.29 -46.92 -32.06
C ARG A 257 -39.89 -47.12 -30.57
N GLY A 258 -40.61 -46.59 -29.59
CA GLY A 258 -41.90 -47.02 -29.16
C GLY A 258 -41.97 -47.09 -27.65
N GLY A 259 -43.13 -46.81 -27.07
CA GLY A 259 -43.59 -47.24 -25.77
C GLY A 259 -43.60 -46.16 -24.68
N GLU A 260 -44.64 -45.52 -24.48
CA GLU A 260 -45.89 -45.69 -23.72
C GLU A 260 -45.77 -45.73 -22.21
N ARG A 261 -46.53 -44.78 -21.64
CA ARG A 261 -47.41 -44.81 -20.46
C ARG A 261 -46.84 -44.71 -19.05
N ALA A 262 -47.36 -43.80 -18.39
CA ALA A 262 -48.35 -43.59 -17.33
C ALA A 262 -47.65 -43.00 -16.09
N GLY A 263 -48.08 -41.96 -15.47
CA GLY A 263 -49.36 -41.66 -14.89
C GLY A 263 -49.11 -41.41 -13.41
N GLY A 264 -49.57 -40.30 -12.86
CA GLY A 264 -49.57 -40.10 -11.41
C GLY A 264 -49.72 -38.64 -11.01
N GLN A 265 -50.98 -38.33 -10.74
CA GLN A 265 -51.53 -37.11 -10.14
C GLN A 265 -51.02 -36.85 -8.73
N GLY A 266 -51.12 -35.59 -8.30
CA GLY A 266 -51.07 -35.18 -6.88
C GLY A 266 -50.94 -33.69 -6.70
N GLU A 267 -52.05 -33.00 -6.72
CA GLU A 267 -52.48 -31.78 -6.00
C GLU A 267 -51.66 -31.47 -4.71
N ALA A 268 -51.54 -30.28 -4.15
CA ALA A 268 -52.25 -29.01 -4.20
C ALA A 268 -51.54 -28.03 -3.24
N LYS A 269 -51.74 -26.75 -3.50
CA LYS A 269 -51.92 -25.60 -2.57
C LYS A 269 -50.82 -25.19 -1.59
N GLY A 270 -50.55 -23.88 -1.64
CA GLY A 270 -50.04 -23.06 -0.50
C GLY A 270 -49.42 -21.75 -0.93
N ASP A 271 -50.23 -20.84 -1.13
CA ASP A 271 -50.32 -19.35 -0.99
C ASP A 271 -49.30 -18.73 -0.01
N GLY A 272 -48.74 -17.55 -0.31
CA GLY A 272 -47.90 -16.82 0.65
C GLY A 272 -47.11 -15.65 0.06
N ASP A 273 -47.78 -14.66 -0.38
CA ASP A 273 -47.57 -13.20 -0.18
C ASP A 273 -46.13 -12.63 -0.18
N ARG A 274 -45.88 -11.79 -1.19
CA ARG A 274 -44.74 -10.85 -1.27
C ARG A 274 -45.23 -9.41 -1.22
N PRO A 275 -44.81 -8.57 -0.27
CA PRO A 275 -45.06 -7.14 -0.38
C PRO A 275 -44.02 -6.42 -1.24
N ARG A 276 -44.50 -5.77 -2.26
CA ARG A 276 -43.79 -4.79 -3.10
C ARG A 276 -43.42 -3.57 -2.28
N ARG A 277 -42.14 -3.19 -2.23
CA ARG A 277 -41.71 -1.88 -1.72
C ARG A 277 -41.75 -0.83 -2.85
N ARG A 278 -42.59 0.15 -2.62
CA ARG A 278 -42.78 1.34 -3.44
C ARG A 278 -41.61 2.30 -3.31
N ASN A 279 -41.10 2.71 -4.46
CA ASN A 279 -40.21 3.83 -4.70
C ASN A 279 -40.99 5.14 -4.47
N ARG A 280 -40.55 6.00 -3.55
CA ARG A 280 -41.08 7.35 -3.38
C ARG A 280 -40.00 8.38 -3.71
N ASN A 281 -40.09 8.87 -4.94
CA ASN A 281 -39.56 10.14 -5.39
C ASN A 281 -40.16 11.29 -4.58
N ARG A 282 -39.38 12.10 -3.90
CA ARG A 282 -39.80 13.37 -3.34
C ARG A 282 -39.05 14.51 -4.02
N ARG A 283 -39.72 15.11 -4.98
CA ARG A 283 -39.51 16.47 -5.48
C ARG A 283 -39.66 17.45 -4.31
N ARG A 284 -38.72 18.35 -4.15
CA ARG A 284 -38.88 19.56 -3.30
C ARG A 284 -38.88 20.78 -4.18
N THR A 285 -40.02 21.41 -4.23
CA THR A 285 -40.34 22.68 -4.86
C THR A 285 -39.82 23.85 -4.02
N ARG A 286 -39.50 24.88 -4.76
CA ARG A 286 -39.01 26.22 -4.46
C ARG A 286 -40.17 27.10 -3.98
N GLY A 287 -39.90 28.07 -3.10
CA GLY A 287 -40.76 29.21 -2.70
C GLY A 287 -40.37 29.64 -1.30
N GLY A 288 -40.21 30.87 -0.97
CA GLY A 288 -40.54 32.15 -1.52
C GLY A 288 -39.99 33.23 -0.55
N GLN A 289 -39.84 34.37 -1.10
CA GLN A 289 -39.48 35.70 -0.59
C GLN A 289 -40.09 36.13 0.73
N SER A 290 -39.46 36.98 1.53
CA SER A 290 -39.60 38.45 1.50
C SER A 290 -39.14 39.07 2.81
N GLN A 291 -38.36 40.16 2.74
CA GLN A 291 -38.59 41.51 3.30
C GLN A 291 -38.74 41.58 4.86
N THR A 292 -38.20 42.53 5.57
CA THR A 292 -37.86 43.95 5.39
C THR A 292 -37.20 44.48 6.65
N GLN A 293 -36.32 45.52 6.49
CA GLN A 293 -36.18 46.76 7.29
C GLN A 293 -35.95 46.68 8.82
N GLY A 294 -34.97 47.35 9.31
CA GLY A 294 -34.83 48.71 9.77
C GLY A 294 -33.85 48.69 10.92
N GLY A 295 -32.82 49.48 10.95
CA GLY A 295 -32.83 50.86 11.39
C GLY A 295 -32.22 50.99 12.76
N GLY A 296 -31.26 51.88 12.90
CA GLY A 296 -31.04 52.69 14.09
C GLY A 296 -29.74 52.41 14.86
N GLU A 297 -28.76 53.23 14.61
CA GLU A 297 -28.07 54.20 15.49
C GLU A 297 -27.97 53.85 17.00
N SER A 298 -26.77 53.68 17.49
CA SER A 298 -26.06 54.62 18.41
C SER A 298 -24.66 54.10 18.60
#